data_e40cfb10130ecbe9d344289ef8908fe9
#
_entry.id   e40cfb10130ecbe9d344289ef8908fe9
#
_cell.length_a   1.000
_cell.length_b   1.000
_cell.length_c   1.000
_cell.angle_alpha   90.00
_cell.angle_beta   90.00
_cell.angle_gamma   90.00
#
_symmetry.space_group_name_H-M   'P 1'
#
loop_
_entity.id
_entity.type
_entity.pdbx_description
1 polymer ?
#
loop_
_entity_poly.entity_id
_entity_poly.type
_entity_poly.pdbx_seq_one_letter_code
_entity_poly.pdbx_strand_id
1 'polypeptide(L)'
;MKVAILDDYQGVAEQLVDWSKFEDSCEIKVFNQPFENEDNAIENLKNFEALIIMRERTPMTKKLMDGCPKLRFIATSGMRNLGIDLEYAKSKGIIVSGSEGNKNPTAELTWALILGLARNIKQESENMYQGYWQTTIGFELKGKTLGIMGLGKLGSMVAKVGKAFGMEIIAWSENLKIAEAEKHRVMAVTKEELFEKSDFLTIHYLLSDRSRNLVKYEDISKMKKTAFIINTSRGPIINEDDLIKALQDEIIAGAGLDVYAIEPLPENHKLRFLPNVLLTPHIGYVTLDNYTKWYNQMAENLQAFLDGQPIRVL
;
A
#
# COMPACT_ATOMS: atom_id res chain seq x y z
N MET A 1 18.67 0.59 -26.77
CA MET A 1 18.05 1.50 -25.76
C MET A 1 18.47 1.09 -24.35
N LYS A 2 18.76 2.04 -23.43
CA LYS A 2 19.05 1.70 -22.02
C LYS A 2 17.75 1.70 -21.19
N VAL A 3 17.48 0.59 -20.52
CA VAL A 3 16.28 0.36 -19.70
C VAL A 3 16.69 0.10 -18.25
N ALA A 4 16.09 0.81 -17.29
CA ALA A 4 16.26 0.52 -15.88
C ALA A 4 14.98 -0.09 -15.31
N ILE A 5 15.12 -1.20 -14.59
CA ILE A 5 14.08 -1.78 -13.75
C ILE A 5 14.35 -1.33 -12.32
N LEU A 6 13.41 -0.58 -11.72
CA LEU A 6 13.61 0.04 -10.41
C LEU A 6 12.88 -0.74 -9.31
N ASP A 7 13.42 -0.62 -8.10
CA ASP A 7 12.75 -1.06 -6.86
C ASP A 7 12.43 -2.56 -6.82
N ASP A 8 13.23 -3.40 -7.47
CA ASP A 8 13.09 -4.86 -7.38
C ASP A 8 13.69 -5.38 -6.06
N TYR A 9 13.11 -4.98 -4.93
CA TYR A 9 13.62 -5.30 -3.59
C TYR A 9 13.70 -6.80 -3.31
N GLN A 10 12.91 -7.62 -4.01
CA GLN A 10 12.89 -9.07 -3.87
C GLN A 10 13.82 -9.79 -4.82
N GLY A 11 14.42 -9.10 -5.82
CA GLY A 11 15.29 -9.69 -6.84
C GLY A 11 14.55 -10.69 -7.74
N VAL A 12 13.31 -10.40 -8.12
CA VAL A 12 12.44 -11.33 -8.87
C VAL A 12 12.18 -10.92 -10.31
N ALA A 13 12.57 -9.72 -10.72
CA ALA A 13 12.30 -9.22 -12.07
C ALA A 13 12.83 -10.18 -13.16
N GLU A 14 14.05 -10.65 -13.02
CA GLU A 14 14.70 -11.57 -13.96
C GLU A 14 14.15 -13.00 -13.88
N GLN A 15 13.53 -13.36 -12.76
CA GLN A 15 12.91 -14.68 -12.58
C GLN A 15 11.50 -14.75 -13.18
N LEU A 16 10.77 -13.63 -13.19
CA LEU A 16 9.36 -13.57 -13.61
C LEU A 16 9.19 -13.25 -15.09
N VAL A 17 10.20 -12.69 -15.72
CA VAL A 17 10.20 -12.36 -17.16
C VAL A 17 11.54 -12.73 -17.76
N ASP A 18 11.51 -13.39 -18.90
CA ASP A 18 12.68 -13.56 -19.75
C ASP A 18 13.00 -12.24 -20.48
N TRP A 19 13.96 -11.48 -19.94
CA TRP A 19 14.41 -10.21 -20.51
C TRP A 19 15.41 -10.41 -21.65
N SER A 20 15.94 -11.63 -21.88
CA SER A 20 16.90 -11.89 -22.97
C SER A 20 16.32 -11.59 -24.35
N LYS A 21 14.99 -11.69 -24.50
CA LYS A 21 14.27 -11.31 -25.72
C LYS A 21 14.46 -9.85 -26.14
N PHE A 22 14.99 -9.00 -25.28
CA PHE A 22 15.28 -7.60 -25.56
C PHE A 22 16.78 -7.32 -25.79
N GLU A 23 17.70 -8.30 -25.65
CA GLU A 23 19.14 -8.11 -25.69
C GLU A 23 19.64 -7.44 -26.95
N ASP A 24 19.04 -7.74 -28.11
CA ASP A 24 19.39 -7.11 -29.39
C ASP A 24 19.01 -5.62 -29.45
N SER A 25 18.02 -5.19 -28.65
CA SER A 25 17.42 -3.85 -28.70
C SER A 25 17.71 -3.00 -27.45
N CYS A 26 17.92 -3.65 -26.31
CA CYS A 26 18.01 -2.99 -25.01
C CYS A 26 19.17 -3.52 -24.15
N GLU A 27 19.82 -2.58 -23.47
CA GLU A 27 20.70 -2.85 -22.32
C GLU A 27 19.84 -2.66 -21.05
N ILE A 28 19.55 -3.76 -20.34
CA ILE A 28 18.68 -3.73 -19.15
C ILE A 28 19.52 -3.77 -17.89
N LYS A 29 19.23 -2.88 -16.94
CA LYS A 29 19.85 -2.85 -15.61
C LYS A 29 18.77 -2.86 -14.53
N VAL A 30 18.90 -3.77 -13.56
CA VAL A 30 18.01 -3.89 -12.40
C VAL A 30 18.60 -3.17 -11.19
N PHE A 31 17.76 -2.39 -10.50
CA PHE A 31 18.08 -1.73 -9.24
C PHE A 31 17.24 -2.36 -8.13
N ASN A 32 17.90 -3.04 -7.19
CA ASN A 32 17.26 -3.83 -6.14
C ASN A 32 17.16 -3.07 -4.80
N GLN A 33 17.68 -1.85 -4.75
CA GLN A 33 17.65 -1.01 -3.56
C GLN A 33 17.00 0.34 -3.87
N PRO A 34 16.34 0.98 -2.90
CA PRO A 34 15.86 2.33 -3.07
C PRO A 34 17.04 3.30 -3.27
N PHE A 35 16.80 4.38 -4.00
CA PHE A 35 17.76 5.48 -4.06
C PHE A 35 17.76 6.25 -2.73
N GLU A 36 18.93 6.72 -2.30
CA GLU A 36 19.08 7.48 -1.05
C GLU A 36 18.24 8.78 -1.05
N ASN A 37 18.18 9.42 -2.19
CA ASN A 37 17.41 10.64 -2.43
C ASN A 37 17.21 10.87 -3.94
N GLU A 38 16.47 11.91 -4.28
CA GLU A 38 16.16 12.24 -5.67
C GLU A 38 17.40 12.58 -6.52
N ASP A 39 18.41 13.27 -5.95
CA ASP A 39 19.64 13.62 -6.67
C ASP A 39 20.46 12.37 -6.99
N ASN A 40 20.51 11.41 -6.04
CA ASN A 40 21.13 10.10 -6.27
C ASN A 40 20.37 9.30 -7.34
N ALA A 41 19.03 9.36 -7.36
CA ALA A 41 18.23 8.76 -8.42
C ALA A 41 18.56 9.36 -9.79
N ILE A 42 18.62 10.68 -9.89
CA ILE A 42 18.98 11.40 -11.14
C ILE A 42 20.37 10.99 -11.63
N GLU A 43 21.37 10.97 -10.74
CA GLU A 43 22.74 10.59 -11.13
C GLU A 43 22.80 9.19 -11.74
N ASN A 44 22.07 8.24 -11.15
CA ASN A 44 22.04 6.87 -11.62
C ASN A 44 21.20 6.70 -12.91
N LEU A 45 20.11 7.48 -13.07
CA LEU A 45 19.13 7.28 -14.13
C LEU A 45 19.28 8.21 -15.36
N LYS A 46 20.10 9.26 -15.31
CA LYS A 46 20.26 10.29 -16.38
C LYS A 46 20.58 9.76 -17.77
N ASN A 47 21.11 8.55 -17.87
CA ASN A 47 21.49 7.92 -19.14
C ASN A 47 20.48 6.89 -19.66
N PHE A 48 19.41 6.62 -18.91
CA PHE A 48 18.39 5.66 -19.30
C PHE A 48 17.29 6.34 -20.15
N GLU A 49 16.78 5.58 -21.11
CA GLU A 49 15.74 6.02 -22.05
C GLU A 49 14.36 5.47 -21.68
N ALA A 50 14.34 4.37 -20.90
CA ALA A 50 13.10 3.79 -20.39
C ALA A 50 13.28 3.35 -18.93
N LEU A 51 12.20 3.51 -18.15
CA LEU A 51 12.12 3.06 -16.75
C LEU A 51 10.95 2.11 -16.58
N ILE A 52 11.18 1.01 -15.87
CA ILE A 52 10.17 0.07 -15.41
C ILE A 52 10.09 0.23 -13.90
N ILE A 53 8.97 0.77 -13.41
CA ILE A 53 8.84 1.21 -12.01
C ILE A 53 7.76 0.44 -11.24
N MET A 54 8.03 0.21 -9.97
CA MET A 54 7.14 -0.54 -9.07
C MET A 54 6.34 0.41 -8.19
N ARG A 55 5.08 0.65 -8.54
CA ARG A 55 4.16 1.52 -7.81
C ARG A 55 4.75 2.92 -7.56
N GLU A 56 4.45 3.50 -6.42
CA GLU A 56 4.93 4.82 -6.00
C GLU A 56 6.29 4.78 -5.27
N ARG A 57 7.08 3.69 -5.40
CA ARG A 57 8.36 3.52 -4.67
C ARG A 57 9.40 4.60 -5.04
N THR A 58 9.64 4.79 -6.32
CA THR A 58 10.46 5.91 -6.83
C THR A 58 9.54 6.94 -7.49
N PRO A 59 9.30 8.11 -6.88
CA PRO A 59 8.45 9.14 -7.47
C PRO A 59 9.06 9.74 -8.74
N MET A 60 8.29 9.76 -9.82
CA MET A 60 8.66 10.41 -11.09
C MET A 60 8.24 11.88 -11.03
N THR A 61 9.00 12.68 -10.29
CA THR A 61 8.78 14.13 -10.14
C THR A 61 9.25 14.90 -11.36
N LYS A 62 8.88 16.17 -11.44
CA LYS A 62 9.40 17.10 -12.48
C LYS A 62 10.93 17.15 -12.46
N LYS A 63 11.53 17.29 -11.26
CA LYS A 63 12.97 17.38 -11.08
C LYS A 63 13.68 16.11 -11.57
N LEU A 64 13.17 14.93 -11.23
CA LEU A 64 13.75 13.67 -11.69
C LEU A 64 13.64 13.53 -13.20
N MET A 65 12.47 13.83 -13.78
CA MET A 65 12.28 13.77 -15.23
C MET A 65 13.18 14.76 -15.98
N ASP A 66 13.37 15.98 -15.45
CA ASP A 66 14.31 16.97 -16.02
C ASP A 66 15.77 16.52 -15.92
N GLY A 67 16.13 15.84 -14.84
CA GLY A 67 17.45 15.26 -14.63
C GLY A 67 17.76 14.05 -15.51
N CYS A 68 16.74 13.48 -16.19
CA CYS A 68 16.86 12.33 -17.07
C CYS A 68 16.54 12.71 -18.54
N PRO A 69 17.40 13.49 -19.22
CA PRO A 69 17.08 14.10 -20.53
C PRO A 69 16.88 13.09 -21.66
N LYS A 70 17.28 11.83 -21.48
CA LYS A 70 17.10 10.76 -22.46
C LYS A 70 15.80 9.98 -22.25
N LEU A 71 15.08 10.21 -21.15
CA LEU A 71 13.90 9.45 -20.78
C LEU A 71 12.75 9.71 -21.78
N ARG A 72 12.22 8.62 -22.35
CA ARG A 72 11.13 8.64 -23.34
C ARG A 72 9.96 7.73 -22.96
N PHE A 73 10.21 6.75 -22.07
CA PHE A 73 9.21 5.77 -21.73
C PHE A 73 9.24 5.39 -20.24
N ILE A 74 8.08 5.24 -19.64
CA ILE A 74 7.88 4.71 -18.28
C ILE A 74 6.82 3.62 -18.33
N ALA A 75 7.15 2.39 -17.92
CA ALA A 75 6.17 1.36 -17.62
C ALA A 75 5.99 1.28 -16.10
N THR A 76 4.74 1.39 -15.62
CA THR A 76 4.44 1.33 -14.19
C THR A 76 3.50 0.19 -13.83
N SER A 77 3.72 -0.42 -12.69
CA SER A 77 2.75 -1.33 -12.10
C SER A 77 1.52 -0.57 -11.60
N GLY A 78 0.33 -1.00 -12.05
CA GLY A 78 -0.95 -0.35 -11.80
C GLY A 78 -1.36 0.64 -12.89
N MET A 79 -2.68 0.73 -13.14
CA MET A 79 -3.27 1.71 -14.07
C MET A 79 -3.42 3.11 -13.47
N ARG A 80 -2.93 3.33 -12.28
CA ARG A 80 -2.87 4.63 -11.59
C ARG A 80 -1.67 4.64 -10.67
N ASN A 81 -0.79 5.60 -10.86
CA ASN A 81 0.37 5.84 -10.01
C ASN A 81 0.43 7.32 -9.65
N LEU A 82 0.22 7.64 -8.37
CA LEU A 82 0.24 9.03 -7.87
C LEU A 82 1.66 9.58 -7.72
N GLY A 83 2.67 8.73 -7.81
CA GLY A 83 4.07 9.15 -7.82
C GLY A 83 4.55 9.67 -9.18
N ILE A 84 3.72 9.64 -10.24
CA ILE A 84 4.07 10.14 -11.58
C ILE A 84 3.28 11.42 -11.86
N ASP A 85 3.98 12.51 -12.17
CA ASP A 85 3.36 13.71 -12.75
C ASP A 85 3.08 13.46 -14.26
N LEU A 86 1.91 12.87 -14.53
CA LEU A 86 1.52 12.47 -15.90
C LEU A 86 1.44 13.64 -16.86
N GLU A 87 0.92 14.80 -16.42
CA GLU A 87 0.83 15.99 -17.25
C GLU A 87 2.22 16.50 -17.62
N TYR A 88 3.14 16.47 -16.66
CA TYR A 88 4.52 16.85 -16.91
C TYR A 88 5.23 15.86 -17.83
N ALA A 89 5.09 14.56 -17.60
CA ALA A 89 5.63 13.51 -18.46
C ALA A 89 5.17 13.71 -19.90
N LYS A 90 3.88 13.93 -20.12
CA LYS A 90 3.29 14.22 -21.43
C LYS A 90 3.88 15.47 -22.06
N SER A 91 4.08 16.55 -21.30
CA SER A 91 4.68 17.81 -21.80
C SER A 91 6.12 17.63 -22.27
N LYS A 92 6.83 16.62 -21.73
CA LYS A 92 8.19 16.25 -22.12
C LYS A 92 8.24 15.21 -23.25
N GLY A 93 7.10 14.74 -23.73
CA GLY A 93 7.03 13.65 -24.71
C GLY A 93 7.35 12.27 -24.15
N ILE A 94 7.32 12.11 -22.82
CA ILE A 94 7.53 10.84 -22.15
C ILE A 94 6.20 10.05 -22.17
N ILE A 95 6.21 8.87 -22.77
CA ILE A 95 5.05 7.97 -22.80
C ILE A 95 5.03 7.16 -21.51
N VAL A 96 3.88 7.13 -20.82
CA VAL A 96 3.68 6.37 -19.60
C VAL A 96 2.64 5.28 -19.85
N SER A 97 3.01 4.01 -19.65
CA SER A 97 2.11 2.87 -19.78
C SER A 97 1.90 2.18 -18.43
N GLY A 98 0.65 1.90 -18.11
CA GLY A 98 0.25 1.21 -16.89
C GLY A 98 0.17 -0.30 -17.04
N SER A 99 -0.07 -1.01 -15.94
CA SER A 99 -0.39 -2.44 -15.94
C SER A 99 -1.52 -2.75 -14.96
N GLU A 100 -2.33 -3.76 -15.27
CA GLU A 100 -3.47 -4.14 -14.45
C GLU A 100 -3.03 -5.00 -13.26
N GLY A 101 -3.47 -4.63 -12.06
CA GLY A 101 -3.22 -5.38 -10.84
C GLY A 101 -4.45 -6.06 -10.25
N ASN A 102 -4.22 -6.99 -9.33
CA ASN A 102 -5.23 -7.60 -8.50
C ASN A 102 -5.33 -6.85 -7.15
N LYS A 103 -6.55 -6.79 -6.61
CA LYS A 103 -6.81 -6.15 -5.29
C LYS A 103 -6.91 -7.16 -4.16
N ASN A 104 -7.05 -8.45 -4.48
CA ASN A 104 -7.16 -9.51 -3.47
C ASN A 104 -6.01 -9.48 -2.45
N PRO A 105 -4.74 -9.37 -2.87
CA PRO A 105 -3.62 -9.42 -1.93
C PRO A 105 -3.70 -8.38 -0.81
N THR A 106 -4.15 -7.15 -1.13
CA THR A 106 -4.29 -6.11 -0.10
C THR A 106 -5.41 -6.44 0.90
N ALA A 107 -6.52 -7.04 0.44
CA ALA A 107 -7.58 -7.49 1.35
C ALA A 107 -7.11 -8.66 2.24
N GLU A 108 -6.32 -9.57 1.68
CA GLU A 108 -5.71 -10.70 2.40
C GLU A 108 -4.73 -10.21 3.46
N LEU A 109 -3.84 -9.25 3.11
CA LEU A 109 -2.93 -8.66 4.09
C LEU A 109 -3.69 -7.89 5.19
N THR A 110 -4.79 -7.19 4.85
CA THR A 110 -5.64 -6.54 5.86
C THR A 110 -6.10 -7.57 6.90
N TRP A 111 -6.54 -8.74 6.44
CA TRP A 111 -6.97 -9.82 7.34
C TRP A 111 -5.81 -10.47 8.08
N ALA A 112 -4.64 -10.59 7.47
CA ALA A 112 -3.43 -11.05 8.16
C ALA A 112 -3.07 -10.12 9.34
N LEU A 113 -3.15 -8.80 9.15
CA LEU A 113 -2.93 -7.81 10.20
C LEU A 113 -4.01 -7.88 11.29
N ILE A 114 -5.30 -7.97 10.93
CA ILE A 114 -6.41 -8.11 11.88
C ILE A 114 -6.22 -9.37 12.74
N LEU A 115 -5.98 -10.52 12.12
CA LEU A 115 -5.78 -11.80 12.81
C LEU A 115 -4.48 -11.81 13.62
N GLY A 116 -3.41 -11.21 13.08
CA GLY A 116 -2.13 -11.06 13.76
C GLY A 116 -2.26 -10.27 15.06
N LEU A 117 -3.01 -9.18 15.06
CA LEU A 117 -3.29 -8.37 16.25
C LEU A 117 -4.25 -9.08 17.21
N ALA A 118 -5.36 -9.63 16.69
CA ALA A 118 -6.35 -10.32 17.51
C ALA A 118 -5.77 -11.49 18.29
N ARG A 119 -4.74 -12.15 17.76
CA ARG A 119 -4.12 -13.35 18.36
C ARG A 119 -2.68 -13.11 18.84
N ASN A 120 -2.20 -11.86 18.87
CA ASN A 120 -0.84 -11.48 19.28
C ASN A 120 0.25 -12.31 18.58
N ILE A 121 0.07 -12.62 17.27
CA ILE A 121 0.93 -13.56 16.53
C ILE A 121 2.39 -13.14 16.55
N LYS A 122 2.70 -11.84 16.39
CA LYS A 122 4.07 -11.31 16.45
C LYS A 122 4.70 -11.66 17.80
N GLN A 123 4.06 -11.27 18.89
CA GLN A 123 4.55 -11.45 20.25
C GLN A 123 4.76 -12.93 20.59
N GLU A 124 3.75 -13.78 20.33
CA GLU A 124 3.83 -15.22 20.60
C GLU A 124 4.90 -15.90 19.74
N SER A 125 5.07 -15.50 18.48
CA SER A 125 6.12 -16.02 17.62
C SER A 125 7.52 -15.63 18.12
N GLU A 126 7.74 -14.37 18.48
CA GLU A 126 9.01 -13.89 19.07
C GLU A 126 9.32 -14.62 20.38
N ASN A 127 8.32 -14.80 21.24
CA ASN A 127 8.46 -15.48 22.52
C ASN A 127 8.79 -16.98 22.35
N MET A 128 8.20 -17.65 21.35
CA MET A 128 8.54 -19.05 21.03
C MET A 128 10.02 -19.23 20.70
N TYR A 129 10.61 -18.32 19.90
CA TYR A 129 12.06 -18.37 19.61
C TYR A 129 12.94 -18.11 20.83
N GLN A 130 12.39 -17.43 21.85
CA GLN A 130 13.07 -17.16 23.13
C GLN A 130 12.83 -18.25 24.19
N GLY A 131 12.07 -19.31 23.88
CA GLY A 131 11.79 -20.43 24.78
C GLY A 131 10.59 -20.20 25.71
N TYR A 132 9.81 -19.15 25.53
CA TYR A 132 8.58 -18.93 26.29
C TYR A 132 7.38 -19.69 25.69
N TRP A 133 6.35 -19.92 26.50
CA TRP A 133 5.19 -20.71 26.14
C TRP A 133 3.88 -20.05 26.60
N GLN A 134 2.96 -19.73 25.67
CA GLN A 134 1.63 -19.17 25.94
C GLN A 134 1.65 -17.92 26.85
N THR A 135 2.20 -16.83 26.36
CA THR A 135 2.46 -15.63 27.17
C THR A 135 1.34 -14.60 27.11
N THR A 136 0.45 -14.67 26.11
CA THR A 136 -0.61 -13.70 25.90
C THR A 136 -1.99 -14.35 25.75
N ILE A 137 -3.06 -13.55 25.91
CA ILE A 137 -4.43 -13.96 25.64
C ILE A 137 -4.96 -13.11 24.47
N GLY A 138 -5.42 -13.77 23.41
CA GLY A 138 -5.99 -13.10 22.24
C GLY A 138 -7.50 -12.91 22.33
N PHE A 139 -8.07 -12.31 21.27
CA PHE A 139 -9.50 -12.06 21.12
C PHE A 139 -10.12 -12.96 20.06
N GLU A 140 -11.39 -13.31 20.25
CA GLU A 140 -12.23 -13.87 19.20
C GLU A 140 -12.83 -12.73 18.36
N LEU A 141 -13.02 -12.97 17.06
CA LEU A 141 -13.63 -11.98 16.15
C LEU A 141 -15.16 -12.05 16.14
N LYS A 142 -15.74 -13.22 16.41
CA LYS A 142 -17.19 -13.43 16.41
C LYS A 142 -17.88 -12.47 17.40
N GLY A 143 -18.89 -11.76 16.91
CA GLY A 143 -19.63 -10.77 17.70
C GLY A 143 -18.91 -9.43 17.92
N LYS A 144 -17.67 -9.28 17.39
CA LYS A 144 -16.97 -7.99 17.40
C LYS A 144 -17.39 -7.13 16.21
N THR A 145 -17.23 -5.82 16.34
CA THR A 145 -17.55 -4.85 15.30
C THR A 145 -16.33 -4.53 14.45
N LEU A 146 -16.43 -4.78 13.15
CA LEU A 146 -15.48 -4.30 12.14
C LEU A 146 -15.98 -3.00 11.52
N GLY A 147 -15.33 -1.91 11.84
CA GLY A 147 -15.54 -0.61 11.20
C GLY A 147 -14.73 -0.50 9.91
N ILE A 148 -15.39 -0.07 8.83
CA ILE A 148 -14.75 0.10 7.52
C ILE A 148 -14.82 1.56 7.12
N MET A 149 -13.68 2.24 7.14
CA MET A 149 -13.54 3.58 6.58
C MET A 149 -13.25 3.46 5.09
N GLY A 150 -14.30 3.63 4.25
CA GLY A 150 -14.21 3.48 2.80
C GLY A 150 -14.76 2.15 2.27
N LEU A 151 -16.07 2.07 2.03
CA LEU A 151 -16.76 0.88 1.49
C LEU A 151 -16.72 0.84 -0.05
N GLY A 152 -15.50 0.92 -0.63
CA GLY A 152 -15.25 0.70 -2.06
C GLY A 152 -14.96 -0.77 -2.37
N LYS A 153 -14.34 -1.03 -3.54
CA LYS A 153 -14.00 -2.42 -3.96
C LYS A 153 -13.22 -3.19 -2.89
N LEU A 154 -12.20 -2.58 -2.27
CA LEU A 154 -11.39 -3.22 -1.26
C LEU A 154 -12.16 -3.39 0.05
N GLY A 155 -12.78 -2.31 0.56
CA GLY A 155 -13.56 -2.37 1.80
C GLY A 155 -14.70 -3.39 1.73
N SER A 156 -15.37 -3.55 0.58
CA SER A 156 -16.42 -4.56 0.42
C SER A 156 -15.88 -6.01 0.43
N MET A 157 -14.66 -6.23 -0.08
CA MET A 157 -13.99 -7.54 0.03
C MET A 157 -13.66 -7.86 1.48
N VAL A 158 -13.13 -6.90 2.22
CA VAL A 158 -12.82 -7.05 3.65
C VAL A 158 -14.11 -7.27 4.46
N ALA A 159 -15.18 -6.52 4.17
CA ALA A 159 -16.50 -6.71 4.78
C ALA A 159 -17.05 -8.14 4.60
N LYS A 160 -16.88 -8.71 3.40
CA LYS A 160 -17.35 -10.06 3.08
C LYS A 160 -16.68 -11.11 3.98
N VAL A 161 -15.38 -10.99 4.19
CA VAL A 161 -14.62 -11.92 5.06
C VAL A 161 -14.98 -11.70 6.53
N GLY A 162 -15.15 -10.45 7.00
CA GLY A 162 -15.58 -10.16 8.38
C GLY A 162 -16.90 -10.81 8.75
N LYS A 163 -17.85 -10.84 7.82
CA LYS A 163 -19.11 -11.57 8.01
C LYS A 163 -18.91 -13.07 8.15
N ALA A 164 -17.98 -13.67 7.39
CA ALA A 164 -17.68 -15.08 7.52
C ALA A 164 -17.07 -15.43 8.89
N PHE A 165 -16.39 -14.48 9.54
CA PHE A 165 -15.95 -14.58 10.92
C PHE A 165 -17.06 -14.28 11.96
N GLY A 166 -18.27 -13.95 11.52
CA GLY A 166 -19.38 -13.62 12.41
C GLY A 166 -19.27 -12.24 13.07
N MET A 167 -18.56 -11.31 12.43
CA MET A 167 -18.45 -9.92 12.91
C MET A 167 -19.67 -9.09 12.48
N GLU A 168 -20.00 -8.06 13.26
CA GLU A 168 -20.88 -6.99 12.86
C GLU A 168 -20.08 -6.00 11.98
N ILE A 169 -20.64 -5.61 10.82
CA ILE A 169 -19.94 -4.74 9.88
C ILE A 169 -20.65 -3.39 9.81
N ILE A 170 -19.91 -2.34 10.16
CA ILE A 170 -20.33 -0.96 9.99
C ILE A 170 -19.38 -0.24 9.04
N ALA A 171 -19.88 0.76 8.31
CA ALA A 171 -19.02 1.51 7.38
C ALA A 171 -19.37 2.99 7.36
N TRP A 172 -18.36 3.79 7.07
CA TRP A 172 -18.47 5.20 6.78
C TRP A 172 -17.60 5.60 5.59
N SER A 173 -18.11 6.48 4.79
CA SER A 173 -17.37 7.30 3.81
C SER A 173 -18.12 8.61 3.63
N GLU A 174 -17.42 9.68 3.28
CA GLU A 174 -18.01 11.02 3.06
C GLU A 174 -19.28 11.00 2.20
N ASN A 175 -19.27 10.17 1.16
CA ASN A 175 -20.36 10.08 0.19
C ASN A 175 -21.06 8.71 0.20
N LEU A 176 -20.95 7.92 1.27
CA LEU A 176 -21.58 6.60 1.36
C LEU A 176 -23.09 6.75 1.49
N LYS A 177 -23.81 6.28 0.48
CA LYS A 177 -25.28 6.21 0.54
C LYS A 177 -25.72 4.94 1.26
N ILE A 178 -26.78 5.02 2.06
CA ILE A 178 -27.32 3.86 2.79
C ILE A 178 -27.61 2.70 1.83
N ALA A 179 -28.23 2.97 0.69
CA ALA A 179 -28.53 1.94 -0.32
C ALA A 179 -27.29 1.21 -0.87
N GLU A 180 -26.11 1.87 -0.93
CA GLU A 180 -24.87 1.20 -1.30
C GLU A 180 -24.32 0.30 -0.19
N ALA A 181 -24.42 0.74 1.07
CA ALA A 181 -24.04 -0.08 2.21
C ALA A 181 -24.94 -1.34 2.33
N GLU A 182 -26.24 -1.18 2.10
CA GLU A 182 -27.22 -2.28 2.12
C GLU A 182 -26.96 -3.34 1.07
N LYS A 183 -26.50 -2.98 -0.13
CA LYS A 183 -26.08 -3.96 -1.17
C LYS A 183 -24.99 -4.90 -0.66
N HIS A 184 -24.14 -4.40 0.20
CA HIS A 184 -23.10 -5.18 0.86
C HIS A 184 -23.55 -5.75 2.21
N ARG A 185 -24.82 -5.55 2.63
CA ARG A 185 -25.33 -5.92 3.96
C ARG A 185 -24.42 -5.36 5.06
N VAL A 186 -24.08 -4.09 4.97
CA VAL A 186 -23.25 -3.33 5.91
C VAL A 186 -24.08 -2.17 6.43
N MET A 187 -23.99 -1.88 7.72
CA MET A 187 -24.68 -0.73 8.30
C MET A 187 -23.87 0.55 8.02
N ALA A 188 -24.49 1.51 7.35
CA ALA A 188 -23.92 2.85 7.22
C ALA A 188 -24.08 3.61 8.53
N VAL A 189 -23.01 4.24 9.01
CA VAL A 189 -22.96 4.99 10.27
C VAL A 189 -22.31 6.36 10.06
N THR A 190 -22.36 7.24 11.05
CA THR A 190 -21.60 8.49 11.06
C THR A 190 -20.10 8.20 11.27
N LYS A 191 -19.22 9.19 10.98
CA LYS A 191 -17.80 9.06 11.29
C LYS A 191 -17.57 8.80 12.77
N GLU A 192 -18.27 9.53 13.62
CA GLU A 192 -18.19 9.40 15.08
C GLU A 192 -18.57 7.99 15.55
N GLU A 193 -19.73 7.51 15.13
CA GLU A 193 -20.19 6.15 15.46
C GLU A 193 -19.23 5.07 14.95
N LEU A 194 -18.57 5.30 13.80
CA LEU A 194 -17.55 4.37 13.28
C LEU A 194 -16.41 4.19 14.27
N PHE A 195 -15.89 5.28 14.84
CA PHE A 195 -14.81 5.21 15.84
C PHE A 195 -15.30 4.63 17.16
N GLU A 196 -16.43 5.09 17.69
CA GLU A 196 -16.96 4.65 18.99
C GLU A 196 -17.31 3.15 19.03
N LYS A 197 -17.88 2.62 17.94
CA LYS A 197 -18.44 1.26 17.92
C LYS A 197 -17.42 0.20 17.49
N SER A 198 -16.34 0.57 16.78
CA SER A 198 -15.39 -0.38 16.22
C SER A 198 -14.55 -1.06 17.30
N ASP A 199 -14.42 -2.39 17.21
CA ASP A 199 -13.37 -3.17 17.88
C ASP A 199 -12.13 -3.24 16.97
N PHE A 200 -12.33 -3.33 15.65
CA PHE A 200 -11.31 -3.22 14.62
C PHE A 200 -11.77 -2.19 13.60
N LEU A 201 -10.98 -1.13 13.39
CA LEU A 201 -11.22 -0.11 12.38
C LEU A 201 -10.22 -0.31 11.25
N THR A 202 -10.69 -0.54 10.03
CA THR A 202 -9.83 -0.69 8.85
C THR A 202 -10.06 0.40 7.82
N ILE A 203 -8.97 0.93 7.24
CA ILE A 203 -8.98 2.09 6.36
C ILE A 203 -8.73 1.67 4.92
N HIS A 204 -9.69 2.02 4.02
CA HIS A 204 -9.67 1.72 2.58
C HIS A 204 -10.03 2.97 1.76
N TYR A 205 -9.55 4.12 2.18
CA TYR A 205 -9.74 5.40 1.52
C TYR A 205 -8.66 5.67 0.47
N LEU A 206 -9.00 6.42 -0.58
CA LEU A 206 -8.00 6.96 -1.51
C LEU A 206 -7.38 8.21 -0.89
N LEU A 207 -6.05 8.35 -1.02
CA LEU A 207 -5.37 9.57 -0.61
C LEU A 207 -5.68 10.71 -1.59
N SER A 208 -6.09 11.81 -1.04
CA SER A 208 -6.32 13.10 -1.71
C SER A 208 -6.17 14.23 -0.69
N ASP A 209 -6.21 15.47 -1.12
CA ASP A 209 -6.15 16.61 -0.19
C ASP A 209 -7.25 16.56 0.88
N ARG A 210 -8.45 16.07 0.50
CA ARG A 210 -9.58 15.92 1.44
C ARG A 210 -9.44 14.77 2.43
N SER A 211 -8.64 13.75 2.10
CA SER A 211 -8.45 12.57 2.95
C SER A 211 -7.12 12.57 3.70
N ARG A 212 -6.26 13.55 3.44
CA ARG A 212 -5.02 13.75 4.21
C ARG A 212 -5.37 14.17 5.64
N ASN A 213 -4.78 13.48 6.62
CA ASN A 213 -5.06 13.67 8.05
C ASN A 213 -6.57 13.61 8.38
N LEU A 214 -7.30 12.73 7.67
CA LEU A 214 -8.73 12.51 7.90
C LEU A 214 -8.99 11.87 9.27
N VAL A 215 -8.03 11.08 9.76
CA VAL A 215 -8.05 10.47 11.10
C VAL A 215 -7.05 11.21 11.97
N LYS A 216 -7.53 11.76 13.08
CA LYS A 216 -6.75 12.56 14.04
C LYS A 216 -6.88 11.98 15.46
N TYR A 217 -6.12 12.54 16.39
CA TYR A 217 -6.14 12.13 17.79
C TYR A 217 -7.56 12.18 18.39
N GLU A 218 -8.35 13.21 18.09
CA GLU A 218 -9.73 13.36 18.58
C GLU A 218 -10.65 12.23 18.09
N ASP A 219 -10.44 11.73 16.88
CA ASP A 219 -11.17 10.57 16.35
C ASP A 219 -10.75 9.30 17.08
N ILE A 220 -9.43 9.07 17.21
CA ILE A 220 -8.85 7.88 17.86
C ILE A 220 -9.27 7.81 19.33
N SER A 221 -9.35 8.97 20.01
CA SER A 221 -9.73 9.06 21.41
C SER A 221 -11.17 8.64 21.71
N LYS A 222 -12.03 8.55 20.68
CA LYS A 222 -13.40 8.05 20.80
C LYS A 222 -13.49 6.53 20.73
N MET A 223 -12.41 5.86 20.32
CA MET A 223 -12.40 4.40 20.18
C MET A 223 -12.39 3.70 21.54
N LYS A 224 -12.78 2.45 21.53
CA LYS A 224 -12.65 1.57 22.69
C LYS A 224 -11.18 1.40 23.04
N LYS A 225 -10.82 1.36 24.32
CA LYS A 225 -9.46 1.08 24.78
C LYS A 225 -8.93 -0.27 24.26
N THR A 226 -9.81 -1.21 23.94
CA THR A 226 -9.49 -2.54 23.39
C THR A 226 -9.46 -2.57 21.87
N ALA A 227 -9.68 -1.44 21.20
CA ALA A 227 -9.79 -1.38 19.75
C ALA A 227 -8.43 -1.34 19.04
N PHE A 228 -8.44 -1.76 17.78
CA PHE A 228 -7.28 -1.73 16.89
C PHE A 228 -7.59 -0.91 15.63
N ILE A 229 -6.60 -0.17 15.13
CA ILE A 229 -6.64 0.51 13.83
C ILE A 229 -5.78 -0.27 12.84
N ILE A 230 -6.32 -0.53 11.63
CA ILE A 230 -5.60 -1.18 10.53
C ILE A 230 -5.55 -0.23 9.33
N ASN A 231 -4.35 0.03 8.82
CA ASN A 231 -4.17 0.85 7.63
C ASN A 231 -3.31 0.13 6.57
N THR A 232 -3.96 -0.34 5.51
CA THR A 232 -3.36 -0.92 4.31
C THR A 232 -3.63 -0.07 3.08
N SER A 233 -3.99 1.20 3.27
CA SER A 233 -4.34 2.14 2.20
C SER A 233 -3.21 3.12 1.90
N ARG A 234 -3.11 4.21 2.65
CA ARG A 234 -2.01 5.18 2.56
C ARG A 234 -1.74 5.79 3.94
N GLY A 235 -0.46 5.92 4.31
CA GLY A 235 -0.04 6.47 5.61
C GLY A 235 -0.65 7.83 5.93
N PRO A 236 -0.55 8.84 5.04
CA PRO A 236 -1.02 10.19 5.33
C PRO A 236 -2.54 10.36 5.49
N ILE A 237 -3.34 9.30 5.42
CA ILE A 237 -4.78 9.36 5.77
C ILE A 237 -4.95 9.51 7.28
N ILE A 238 -4.06 8.92 8.04
CA ILE A 238 -3.96 9.14 9.49
C ILE A 238 -2.91 10.22 9.74
N ASN A 239 -3.16 11.13 10.66
CA ASN A 239 -2.09 11.95 11.21
C ASN A 239 -1.17 11.04 12.02
N GLU A 240 0.06 10.83 11.53
CA GLU A 240 0.97 9.82 12.09
C GLU A 240 1.43 10.18 13.51
N ASP A 241 1.68 11.46 13.81
CA ASP A 241 2.04 11.90 15.16
C ASP A 241 0.89 11.69 16.16
N ASP A 242 -0.34 11.92 15.73
CA ASP A 242 -1.55 11.68 16.52
C ASP A 242 -1.74 10.19 16.82
N LEU A 243 -1.49 9.32 15.83
CA LEU A 243 -1.56 7.87 16.00
C LEU A 243 -0.46 7.38 16.97
N ILE A 244 0.77 7.85 16.79
CA ILE A 244 1.90 7.53 17.69
C ILE A 244 1.58 7.93 19.12
N LYS A 245 1.05 9.14 19.31
CA LYS A 245 0.63 9.62 20.62
C LYS A 245 -0.46 8.74 21.23
N ALA A 246 -1.50 8.41 20.47
CA ALA A 246 -2.58 7.56 20.96
C ALA A 246 -2.12 6.15 21.35
N LEU A 247 -1.15 5.60 20.62
CA LEU A 247 -0.54 4.29 20.91
C LEU A 247 0.37 4.33 22.16
N GLN A 248 1.14 5.41 22.34
CA GLN A 248 1.99 5.63 23.51
C GLN A 248 1.17 5.86 24.79
N ASP A 249 0.06 6.60 24.67
CA ASP A 249 -0.88 6.89 25.77
C ASP A 249 -1.83 5.71 26.04
N GLU A 250 -1.71 4.58 25.30
CA GLU A 250 -2.59 3.41 25.38
C GLU A 250 -4.09 3.74 25.28
N ILE A 251 -4.43 4.73 24.46
CA ILE A 251 -5.82 5.12 24.18
C ILE A 251 -6.55 3.99 23.44
N ILE A 252 -5.84 3.30 22.56
CA ILE A 252 -6.29 2.08 21.86
C ILE A 252 -5.32 0.93 22.12
N ALA A 253 -5.76 -0.30 21.90
CA ALA A 253 -4.94 -1.47 22.15
C ALA A 253 -3.74 -1.58 21.20
N GLY A 254 -3.87 -1.13 19.96
CA GLY A 254 -2.76 -1.18 19.03
C GLY A 254 -3.14 -0.82 17.58
N ALA A 255 -2.16 -0.97 16.67
CA ALA A 255 -2.36 -0.73 15.25
C ALA A 255 -1.64 -1.77 14.37
N GLY A 256 -2.23 -2.06 13.19
CA GLY A 256 -1.64 -2.83 12.11
C GLY A 256 -1.41 -1.94 10.90
N LEU A 257 -0.16 -1.69 10.54
CA LEU A 257 0.20 -0.71 9.53
C LEU A 257 1.03 -1.36 8.42
N ASP A 258 0.58 -1.19 7.18
CA ASP A 258 1.33 -1.57 5.98
C ASP A 258 1.88 -0.35 5.24
N VAL A 259 1.45 0.86 5.64
CA VAL A 259 1.76 2.13 4.96
C VAL A 259 2.10 3.23 5.96
N TYR A 260 2.95 4.16 5.56
CA TYR A 260 3.55 5.17 6.42
C TYR A 260 3.51 6.56 5.78
N ALA A 261 3.76 7.61 6.55
CA ALA A 261 3.86 8.97 6.02
C ALA A 261 5.11 9.14 5.14
N ILE A 262 6.20 8.47 5.51
CA ILE A 262 7.47 8.42 4.75
C ILE A 262 7.80 6.95 4.49
N GLU A 263 8.06 6.61 3.25
CA GLU A 263 8.43 5.25 2.81
C GLU A 263 9.69 5.29 1.94
N PRO A 264 10.68 4.43 2.22
CA PRO A 264 10.77 3.45 3.32
C PRO A 264 10.73 4.07 4.71
N LEU A 265 10.10 3.38 5.69
CA LEU A 265 10.02 3.84 7.07
C LEU A 265 11.45 3.94 7.68
N PRO A 266 11.90 5.12 8.15
CA PRO A 266 13.25 5.29 8.71
C PRO A 266 13.57 4.30 9.83
N GLU A 267 14.85 3.91 9.97
CA GLU A 267 15.28 2.93 10.99
C GLU A 267 15.02 3.40 12.41
N ASN A 268 15.16 4.71 12.68
CA ASN A 268 14.93 5.33 13.98
C ASN A 268 13.49 5.81 14.19
N HIS A 269 12.53 5.42 13.33
CA HIS A 269 11.16 5.89 13.42
C HIS A 269 10.45 5.31 14.64
N LYS A 270 9.70 6.15 15.39
CA LYS A 270 9.05 5.79 16.66
C LYS A 270 8.15 4.55 16.56
N LEU A 271 7.40 4.38 15.47
CA LEU A 271 6.53 3.22 15.26
C LEU A 271 7.27 1.88 15.38
N ARG A 272 8.56 1.83 15.02
CA ARG A 272 9.36 0.57 15.10
C ARG A 272 9.59 0.08 16.53
N PHE A 273 9.48 0.99 17.51
CA PHE A 273 9.77 0.72 18.92
C PHE A 273 8.52 0.60 19.79
N LEU A 274 7.33 0.79 19.21
CA LEU A 274 6.07 0.60 19.95
C LEU A 274 5.74 -0.90 20.04
N PRO A 275 5.47 -1.42 21.25
CA PRO A 275 5.18 -2.85 21.43
C PRO A 275 3.80 -3.25 20.87
N ASN A 276 2.87 -2.30 20.81
CA ASN A 276 1.48 -2.51 20.43
C ASN A 276 1.20 -2.23 18.93
N VAL A 277 2.24 -2.36 18.08
CA VAL A 277 2.07 -2.22 16.62
C VAL A 277 2.55 -3.46 15.87
N LEU A 278 1.83 -3.81 14.82
CA LEU A 278 2.21 -4.81 13.82
C LEU A 278 2.50 -4.08 12.51
N LEU A 279 3.77 -4.09 12.10
CA LEU A 279 4.25 -3.34 10.93
C LEU A 279 4.60 -4.29 9.79
N THR A 280 4.19 -3.93 8.57
CA THR A 280 4.64 -4.56 7.33
C THR A 280 5.11 -3.48 6.34
N PRO A 281 6.12 -3.77 5.49
CA PRO A 281 6.80 -2.75 4.70
C PRO A 281 6.12 -2.52 3.34
N HIS A 282 4.86 -2.09 3.35
CA HIS A 282 4.02 -1.79 2.19
C HIS A 282 3.94 -2.97 1.21
N ILE A 283 3.58 -4.14 1.74
CA ILE A 283 3.52 -5.41 1.00
C ILE A 283 2.10 -5.82 0.58
N GLY A 284 1.10 -4.96 0.74
CA GLY A 284 -0.30 -5.27 0.42
C GLY A 284 -0.54 -5.73 -1.02
N TYR A 285 0.37 -5.45 -1.93
CA TYR A 285 0.32 -5.91 -3.32
C TYR A 285 1.43 -6.91 -3.67
N VAL A 286 2.35 -7.20 -2.75
CA VAL A 286 3.55 -8.02 -2.98
C VAL A 286 3.18 -9.50 -2.89
N THR A 287 2.73 -10.06 -4.00
CA THR A 287 2.46 -11.49 -4.17
C THR A 287 3.02 -11.97 -5.50
N LEU A 288 3.35 -13.25 -5.59
CA LEU A 288 3.90 -13.86 -6.80
C LEU A 288 2.98 -13.62 -8.01
N ASP A 289 1.68 -13.89 -7.87
CA ASP A 289 0.71 -13.74 -8.96
C ASP A 289 0.61 -12.30 -9.46
N ASN A 290 0.61 -11.34 -8.53
CA ASN A 290 0.50 -9.92 -8.88
C ASN A 290 1.77 -9.41 -9.56
N TYR A 291 2.94 -9.80 -9.05
CA TYR A 291 4.23 -9.46 -9.64
C TYR A 291 4.42 -10.12 -11.01
N THR A 292 4.10 -11.39 -11.15
CA THR A 292 4.13 -12.10 -12.44
C THR A 292 3.29 -11.37 -13.48
N LYS A 293 2.05 -11.00 -13.11
CA LYS A 293 1.16 -10.26 -14.01
C LYS A 293 1.75 -8.89 -14.38
N TRP A 294 2.26 -8.13 -13.41
CA TRP A 294 2.78 -6.79 -13.65
C TRP A 294 4.05 -6.80 -14.49
N TYR A 295 5.04 -7.61 -14.12
CA TYR A 295 6.30 -7.66 -14.86
C TYR A 295 6.08 -8.11 -16.31
N ASN A 296 5.21 -9.11 -16.55
CA ASN A 296 4.86 -9.51 -17.91
C ASN A 296 4.19 -8.38 -18.70
N GLN A 297 3.22 -7.67 -18.11
CA GLN A 297 2.57 -6.55 -18.79
C GLN A 297 3.51 -5.36 -19.00
N MET A 298 4.43 -5.09 -18.06
CA MET A 298 5.45 -4.05 -18.25
C MET A 298 6.44 -4.41 -19.37
N ALA A 299 6.78 -5.70 -19.51
CA ALA A 299 7.58 -6.18 -20.64
C ALA A 299 6.82 -6.08 -21.98
N GLU A 300 5.52 -6.40 -21.99
CA GLU A 300 4.65 -6.18 -23.18
C GLU A 300 4.58 -4.69 -23.53
N ASN A 301 4.45 -3.80 -22.54
CA ASN A 301 4.43 -2.36 -22.75
C ASN A 301 5.75 -1.85 -23.33
N LEU A 302 6.88 -2.38 -22.86
CA LEU A 302 8.21 -2.06 -23.41
C LEU A 302 8.31 -2.51 -24.87
N GLN A 303 7.89 -3.73 -25.20
CA GLN A 303 7.89 -4.22 -26.59
C GLN A 303 7.01 -3.34 -27.47
N ALA A 304 5.79 -3.04 -27.06
CA ALA A 304 4.88 -2.19 -27.83
C ALA A 304 5.44 -0.77 -28.03
N PHE A 305 6.17 -0.24 -27.06
CA PHE A 305 6.88 1.04 -27.22
C PHE A 305 8.01 0.95 -28.25
N LEU A 306 8.81 -0.13 -28.23
CA LEU A 306 9.88 -0.38 -29.22
C LEU A 306 9.32 -0.50 -30.62
N ASP A 307 8.17 -1.12 -30.79
CA ASP A 307 7.46 -1.29 -32.07
C ASP A 307 6.77 0.00 -32.55
N GLY A 308 6.86 1.11 -31.79
CA GLY A 308 6.22 2.38 -32.10
C GLY A 308 4.69 2.39 -31.92
N GLN A 309 4.13 1.40 -31.20
CA GLN A 309 2.69 1.22 -30.95
C GLN A 309 2.42 1.07 -29.45
N PRO A 310 2.69 2.07 -28.59
CA PRO A 310 2.53 1.95 -27.15
C PRO A 310 1.10 1.61 -26.75
N ILE A 311 0.97 0.70 -25.82
CA ILE A 311 -0.30 0.20 -25.27
C ILE A 311 -0.48 0.60 -23.80
N ARG A 312 -1.71 0.52 -23.28
CA ARG A 312 -2.05 0.85 -21.87
C ARG A 312 -1.54 2.23 -21.45
N VAL A 313 -1.53 3.21 -22.37
CA VAL A 313 -1.06 4.58 -22.13
C VAL A 313 -1.96 5.28 -21.12
N LEU A 314 -1.37 6.01 -20.17
CA LEU A 314 -2.03 6.75 -19.07
C LEU A 314 -2.21 8.23 -19.40
#